data_78b890996a81df83b35f559eae684c46
#
_entry.id   78b890996a81df83b35f559eae684c46
#
_cell.length_a   1.000
_cell.length_b   1.000
_cell.length_c   1.000
_cell.angle_alpha   90.00
_cell.angle_beta   90.00
_cell.angle_gamma   90.00
#
_symmetry.space_group_name_H-M   'P 1'
#
loop_
_entity.id
_entity.type
_entity.pdbx_description
1 polymer ?
#
loop_
_entity_poly.entity_id
_entity_poly.type
_entity_poly.pdbx_seq_one_letter_code
_entity_poly.pdbx_strand_id
1 'polypeptide(L)'
;MLILALPGHAQLPAPSRTIYKCEANGKIAYTDQPCLGAQRLDVVPTRGVNKLSGQIRTGADVAREQRQENLARAIKPISGMNEQQFSTQVRRHQLDASAQRECRVLEADILENKALERRGVERESVASLQHDTLALRQRYGKLRC
;
A
#
# COMPACT_ATOMS: atom_id res chain seq x y z
N MET A 1 45.04 -12.23 -7.01
CA MET A 1 44.02 -11.15 -6.95
C MET A 1 42.72 -11.83 -6.47
N LEU A 2 42.43 -11.73 -5.16
CA LEU A 2 41.30 -12.43 -4.53
C LEU A 2 40.11 -11.47 -4.54
N ILE A 3 39.05 -11.78 -5.29
CA ILE A 3 37.81 -11.00 -5.33
C ILE A 3 36.94 -11.53 -4.18
N LEU A 4 36.87 -10.77 -3.09
CA LEU A 4 35.90 -11.00 -2.00
C LEU A 4 34.49 -10.62 -2.48
N ALA A 5 33.68 -11.63 -2.79
CA ALA A 5 32.25 -11.43 -3.02
C ALA A 5 31.57 -11.08 -1.70
N LEU A 6 31.12 -9.83 -1.56
CA LEU A 6 30.25 -9.40 -0.44
C LEU A 6 28.90 -10.09 -0.57
N PRO A 7 28.37 -10.70 0.51
CA PRO A 7 27.02 -11.26 0.48
C PRO A 7 26.01 -10.13 0.33
N GLY A 8 25.36 -10.07 -0.82
CA GLY A 8 24.22 -9.18 -1.04
C GLY A 8 23.11 -9.56 -0.06
N HIS A 9 22.85 -8.71 0.91
CA HIS A 9 21.68 -8.85 1.78
C HIS A 9 20.43 -8.60 0.92
N ALA A 10 19.76 -9.69 0.55
CA ALA A 10 18.43 -9.61 -0.05
C ALA A 10 17.48 -9.01 1.00
N GLN A 11 17.28 -7.70 0.97
CA GLN A 11 16.27 -7.06 1.80
C GLN A 11 14.90 -7.43 1.23
N LEU A 12 14.13 -8.20 1.98
CA LEU A 12 12.74 -8.45 1.67
C LEU A 12 12.00 -7.11 1.60
N PRO A 13 11.15 -6.91 0.59
CA PRO A 13 10.35 -5.69 0.48
C PRO A 13 9.51 -5.51 1.75
N ALA A 14 9.37 -4.27 2.20
CA ALA A 14 8.52 -3.95 3.34
C ALA A 14 7.10 -4.50 3.10
N PRO A 15 6.50 -5.20 4.07
CA PRO A 15 5.18 -5.79 3.91
C PRO A 15 4.16 -4.70 3.54
N SER A 16 3.37 -4.96 2.50
CA SER A 16 2.27 -4.09 2.11
C SER A 16 1.17 -4.19 3.16
N ARG A 17 0.78 -3.07 3.76
CA ARG A 17 -0.37 -2.99 4.67
C ARG A 17 -1.69 -2.80 3.94
N THR A 18 -1.65 -2.78 2.63
CA THR A 18 -2.86 -2.62 1.83
C THR A 18 -3.51 -3.99 1.65
N ILE A 19 -4.70 -4.14 2.21
CA ILE A 19 -5.54 -5.31 2.01
C ILE A 19 -6.72 -4.90 1.14
N TYR A 20 -7.07 -5.76 0.20
CA TYR A 20 -8.23 -5.59 -0.67
C TYR A 20 -9.29 -6.61 -0.29
N LYS A 21 -10.53 -6.13 -0.13
CA LYS A 21 -11.71 -6.97 -0.07
C LYS A 21 -12.17 -7.21 -1.50
N CYS A 22 -12.16 -8.46 -1.90
CA CYS A 22 -12.58 -8.95 -3.21
C CYS A 22 -13.88 -9.74 -3.07
N GLU A 23 -14.82 -9.53 -3.96
CA GLU A 23 -16.04 -10.33 -4.02
C GLU A 23 -16.09 -11.04 -5.37
N ALA A 24 -16.18 -12.36 -5.35
CA ALA A 24 -16.32 -13.19 -6.54
C ALA A 24 -17.35 -14.30 -6.28
N ASN A 25 -18.35 -14.39 -7.12
CA ASN A 25 -19.43 -15.42 -7.02
C ASN A 25 -20.10 -15.46 -5.64
N GLY A 26 -20.37 -14.29 -5.04
CA GLY A 26 -20.98 -14.17 -3.71
C GLY A 26 -20.06 -14.55 -2.55
N LYS A 27 -18.77 -14.83 -2.81
CA LYS A 27 -17.77 -15.11 -1.77
C LYS A 27 -16.85 -13.91 -1.58
N ILE A 28 -16.59 -13.56 -0.32
CA ILE A 28 -15.65 -12.50 0.05
C ILE A 28 -14.29 -13.13 0.33
N ALA A 29 -13.25 -12.61 -0.33
CA ALA A 29 -11.86 -12.93 -0.08
C ALA A 29 -11.08 -11.66 0.28
N TYR A 30 -10.11 -11.78 1.19
CA TYR A 30 -9.18 -10.71 1.54
C TYR A 30 -7.79 -11.06 0.99
N THR A 31 -7.20 -10.14 0.23
CA THR A 31 -5.93 -10.37 -0.48
C THR A 31 -5.08 -9.10 -0.49
N ASP A 32 -3.78 -9.25 -0.63
CA ASP A 32 -2.82 -8.17 -0.87
C ASP A 32 -2.78 -7.71 -2.34
N GLN A 33 -3.35 -8.51 -3.24
CA GLN A 33 -3.45 -8.19 -4.66
C GLN A 33 -4.81 -7.55 -4.98
N PRO A 34 -4.84 -6.47 -5.78
CA PRO A 34 -6.09 -5.87 -6.20
C PRO A 34 -6.84 -6.79 -7.19
N CYS A 35 -8.14 -6.90 -7.03
CA CYS A 35 -9.07 -7.57 -7.95
C CYS A 35 -10.03 -6.58 -8.59
N LEU A 36 -10.86 -7.06 -9.51
CA LEU A 36 -11.92 -6.26 -10.12
C LEU A 36 -12.92 -5.82 -9.05
N GLY A 37 -13.29 -4.54 -9.02
CA GLY A 37 -14.18 -3.98 -8.00
C GLY A 37 -13.60 -3.95 -6.58
N ALA A 38 -12.30 -4.22 -6.40
CA ALA A 38 -11.64 -4.30 -5.10
C ALA A 38 -11.90 -3.09 -4.21
N GLN A 39 -12.31 -3.35 -2.98
CA GLN A 39 -12.41 -2.34 -1.93
C GLN A 39 -11.13 -2.36 -1.09
N ARG A 40 -10.39 -1.24 -1.08
CA ARG A 40 -9.19 -1.13 -0.24
C ARG A 40 -9.60 -1.00 1.22
N LEU A 41 -9.00 -1.80 2.08
CA LEU A 41 -9.18 -1.75 3.52
C LEU A 41 -7.88 -1.28 4.20
N ASP A 42 -8.04 -0.43 5.19
CA ASP A 42 -6.96 -0.01 6.06
C ASP A 42 -7.01 -0.86 7.33
N VAL A 43 -6.06 -1.78 7.44
CA VAL A 43 -6.00 -2.70 8.58
C VAL A 43 -4.90 -2.24 9.55
N VAL A 44 -5.28 -2.08 10.81
CA VAL A 44 -4.31 -1.84 11.88
C VAL A 44 -3.54 -3.15 12.13
N PRO A 45 -2.21 -3.17 11.99
CA PRO A 45 -1.42 -4.39 12.18
C PRO A 45 -1.47 -4.85 13.64
N THR A 46 -1.58 -6.15 13.84
CA THR A 46 -1.64 -6.78 15.17
C THR A 46 -0.31 -6.78 15.93
N ARG A 47 0.73 -6.22 15.35
CA ARG A 47 2.06 -5.94 15.95
C ARG A 47 2.71 -7.14 16.67
N GLY A 48 2.59 -8.33 16.10
CA GLY A 48 3.36 -9.49 16.56
C GLY A 48 3.01 -9.98 17.96
N VAL A 49 1.78 -9.77 18.40
CA VAL A 49 1.28 -10.39 19.65
C VAL A 49 1.20 -11.90 19.44
N ASN A 50 1.95 -12.66 20.24
CA ASN A 50 1.85 -14.10 20.24
C ASN A 50 0.49 -14.50 20.82
N LYS A 51 -0.33 -15.17 20.01
CA LYS A 51 -1.70 -15.54 20.34
C LYS A 51 -1.81 -16.49 21.57
N LEU A 52 -0.73 -17.24 21.86
CA LEU A 52 -0.68 -18.21 22.95
C LEU A 52 -0.12 -17.62 24.24
N SER A 53 0.90 -16.74 24.16
CA SER A 53 1.56 -16.19 25.34
C SER A 53 1.17 -14.77 25.68
N GLY A 54 0.45 -14.08 24.79
CA GLY A 54 0.14 -12.65 24.93
C GLY A 54 1.38 -11.72 24.88
N GLN A 55 2.59 -12.28 24.71
CA GLN A 55 3.81 -11.50 24.67
C GLN A 55 4.00 -10.82 23.33
N ILE A 56 4.38 -9.57 23.36
CA ILE A 56 4.76 -8.80 22.16
C ILE A 56 6.19 -9.18 21.78
N ARG A 57 6.35 -9.88 20.65
CA ARG A 57 7.67 -10.08 20.03
C ARG A 57 7.97 -8.91 19.11
N THR A 58 8.85 -8.03 19.56
CA THR A 58 9.34 -6.92 18.74
C THR A 58 10.55 -7.37 17.94
N GLY A 59 10.34 -7.80 16.70
CA GLY A 59 11.43 -7.94 15.73
C GLY A 59 11.94 -6.57 15.25
N ALA A 60 13.12 -6.55 14.63
CA ALA A 60 13.71 -5.32 14.08
C ALA A 60 12.77 -4.59 13.12
N ASP A 61 11.95 -5.31 12.38
CA ASP A 61 10.98 -4.75 11.44
C ASP A 61 9.84 -4.05 12.17
N VAL A 62 9.30 -4.65 13.23
CA VAL A 62 8.26 -4.03 14.08
C VAL A 62 8.79 -2.76 14.76
N ALA A 63 10.04 -2.81 15.27
CA ALA A 63 10.66 -1.65 15.88
C ALA A 63 10.88 -0.50 14.88
N ARG A 64 11.24 -0.82 13.62
CA ARG A 64 11.38 0.16 12.53
C ARG A 64 10.03 0.80 12.21
N GLU A 65 9.00 0.00 12.12
CA GLU A 65 7.64 0.43 11.83
C GLU A 65 7.09 1.34 12.93
N GLN A 66 7.25 0.96 14.19
CA GLN A 66 6.87 1.79 15.34
C GLN A 66 7.58 3.14 15.34
N ARG A 67 8.88 3.17 14.99
CA ARG A 67 9.61 4.44 14.85
C ARG A 67 9.02 5.32 13.76
N GLN A 68 8.66 4.76 12.60
CA GLN A 68 8.02 5.51 11.52
C GLN A 68 6.65 6.06 11.92
N GLU A 69 5.85 5.27 12.63
CA GLU A 69 4.55 5.72 13.14
C GLU A 69 4.69 6.84 14.18
N ASN A 70 5.65 6.69 15.10
CA ASN A 70 5.91 7.72 16.10
C ASN A 70 6.38 9.03 15.42
N LEU A 71 7.25 8.93 14.41
CA LEU A 71 7.68 10.08 13.63
C LEU A 71 6.49 10.72 12.89
N ALA A 72 5.65 9.92 12.23
CA ALA A 72 4.46 10.40 11.52
C ALA A 72 3.53 11.17 12.47
N ARG A 73 3.31 10.64 13.69
CA ARG A 73 2.50 11.32 14.70
C ARG A 73 3.14 12.63 15.18
N ALA A 74 4.45 12.63 15.41
CA ALA A 74 5.17 13.81 15.86
C ALA A 74 5.14 14.96 14.84
N ILE A 75 5.22 14.65 13.53
CA ILE A 75 5.22 15.68 12.49
C ILE A 75 3.82 15.99 11.93
N LYS A 76 2.79 15.25 12.33
CA LYS A 76 1.40 15.48 11.86
C LYS A 76 0.92 16.91 12.02
N PRO A 77 1.19 17.63 13.14
CA PRO A 77 0.77 19.02 13.31
C PRO A 77 1.36 19.98 12.26
N ILE A 78 2.53 19.65 11.72
CA ILE A 78 3.27 20.48 10.75
C ILE A 78 2.93 20.02 9.31
N SER A 79 2.90 18.72 9.07
CA SER A 79 2.72 18.14 7.73
C SER A 79 1.26 18.00 7.31
N GLY A 80 0.33 17.93 8.27
CA GLY A 80 -1.08 17.59 8.03
C GLY A 80 -1.31 16.13 7.59
N MET A 81 -0.24 15.33 7.41
CA MET A 81 -0.33 13.96 6.89
C MET A 81 -0.69 12.97 8.00
N ASN A 82 -1.56 12.01 7.68
CA ASN A 82 -1.76 10.84 8.54
C ASN A 82 -0.61 9.82 8.37
N GLU A 83 -0.57 8.77 9.21
CA GLU A 83 0.49 7.77 9.22
C GLU A 83 0.66 7.06 7.86
N GLN A 84 -0.43 6.80 7.15
CA GLN A 84 -0.38 6.15 5.83
C GLN A 84 0.14 7.08 4.75
N GLN A 85 -0.32 8.32 4.72
CA GLN A 85 0.19 9.35 3.81
C GLN A 85 1.68 9.56 4.00
N PHE A 86 2.11 9.65 5.27
CA PHE A 86 3.52 9.77 5.60
C PHE A 86 4.33 8.56 5.13
N SER A 87 3.89 7.33 5.42
CA SER A 87 4.57 6.11 4.98
C SER A 87 4.66 6.00 3.46
N THR A 88 3.61 6.42 2.74
CA THR A 88 3.59 6.49 1.28
C THR A 88 4.59 7.51 0.77
N GLN A 89 4.64 8.70 1.39
CA GLN A 89 5.59 9.74 1.01
C GLN A 89 7.04 9.30 1.21
N VAL A 90 7.34 8.64 2.34
CA VAL A 90 8.68 8.08 2.61
C VAL A 90 9.08 7.04 1.55
N ARG A 91 8.17 6.13 1.18
CA ARG A 91 8.45 5.15 0.10
C ARG A 91 8.71 5.84 -1.24
N ARG A 92 7.88 6.81 -1.61
CA ARG A 92 8.04 7.56 -2.86
C ARG A 92 9.37 8.31 -2.94
N HIS A 93 9.84 8.82 -1.81
CA HIS A 93 11.14 9.52 -1.75
C HIS A 93 12.33 8.63 -2.12
N GLN A 94 12.18 7.30 -2.02
CA GLN A 94 13.20 6.32 -2.40
C GLN A 94 13.17 5.96 -3.89
N LEU A 95 12.14 6.39 -4.61
CA LEU A 95 11.99 6.17 -6.04
C LEU A 95 12.72 7.26 -6.82
N ASP A 96 13.09 6.94 -8.05
CA ASP A 96 13.61 7.97 -8.98
C ASP A 96 12.51 9.01 -9.31
N ALA A 97 12.95 10.16 -9.86
CA ALA A 97 12.06 11.28 -10.13
C ALA A 97 10.97 10.96 -11.18
N SER A 98 11.21 10.03 -12.09
CA SER A 98 10.23 9.62 -13.10
C SER A 98 9.14 8.76 -12.44
N ALA A 99 9.53 7.76 -11.66
CA ALA A 99 8.61 6.92 -10.89
C ALA A 99 7.78 7.74 -9.88
N GLN A 100 8.40 8.72 -9.21
CA GLN A 100 7.66 9.61 -8.32
C GLN A 100 6.56 10.40 -9.04
N ARG A 101 6.83 10.89 -10.25
CA ARG A 101 5.81 11.59 -11.07
C ARG A 101 4.72 10.62 -11.48
N GLU A 102 5.08 9.44 -11.95
CA GLU A 102 4.14 8.41 -12.36
C GLU A 102 3.23 7.98 -11.20
N CYS A 103 3.76 7.77 -10.00
CA CYS A 103 2.97 7.46 -8.81
C CYS A 103 1.88 8.53 -8.54
N ARG A 104 2.20 9.81 -8.73
CA ARG A 104 1.22 10.89 -8.53
C ARG A 104 0.10 10.86 -9.56
N VAL A 105 0.44 10.61 -10.83
CA VAL A 105 -0.54 10.49 -11.91
C VAL A 105 -1.46 9.31 -11.66
N LEU A 106 -0.89 8.12 -11.43
CA LEU A 106 -1.66 6.90 -11.15
C LEU A 106 -2.60 7.06 -9.95
N GLU A 107 -2.16 7.74 -8.90
CA GLU A 107 -3.01 8.00 -7.74
C GLU A 107 -4.18 8.92 -8.07
N ALA A 108 -3.94 9.98 -8.84
CA ALA A 108 -4.98 10.90 -9.29
C ALA A 108 -6.03 10.18 -10.14
N ASP A 109 -5.58 9.39 -11.13
CA ASP A 109 -6.46 8.62 -12.02
C ASP A 109 -7.31 7.59 -11.24
N ILE A 110 -6.69 6.88 -10.27
CA ILE A 110 -7.42 5.93 -9.41
C ILE A 110 -8.50 6.67 -8.59
N LEU A 111 -8.20 7.84 -8.07
CA LEU A 111 -9.16 8.64 -7.28
C LEU A 111 -10.28 9.17 -8.16
N GLU A 112 -9.98 9.61 -9.38
CA GLU A 112 -10.95 10.07 -10.36
C GLU A 112 -11.92 8.95 -10.76
N ASN A 113 -11.40 7.78 -11.16
CA ASN A 113 -12.23 6.63 -11.50
C ASN A 113 -13.16 6.24 -10.35
N LYS A 114 -12.67 6.24 -9.11
CA LYS A 114 -13.52 5.99 -7.93
C LYS A 114 -14.59 7.06 -7.71
N ALA A 115 -14.27 8.30 -8.00
CA ALA A 115 -15.26 9.37 -7.90
C ALA A 115 -16.37 9.22 -8.95
N LEU A 116 -16.02 8.81 -10.17
CA LEU A 116 -16.96 8.51 -11.24
C LEU A 116 -17.86 7.32 -10.88
N GLU A 117 -17.29 6.21 -10.37
CA GLU A 117 -18.09 5.07 -9.85
C GLU A 117 -19.15 5.51 -8.83
N ARG A 118 -18.78 6.37 -7.89
CA ARG A 118 -19.71 6.84 -6.84
C ARG A 118 -20.83 7.75 -7.38
N ARG A 119 -20.62 8.41 -8.51
CA ARG A 119 -21.61 9.29 -9.15
C ARG A 119 -22.70 8.52 -9.89
N GLY A 120 -22.63 7.21 -9.95
CA GLY A 120 -23.69 6.38 -10.51
C GLY A 120 -23.73 6.42 -12.04
N VAL A 121 -22.59 6.26 -12.69
CA VAL A 121 -22.48 6.06 -14.15
C VAL A 121 -23.24 4.80 -14.57
N GLU A 122 -23.69 4.72 -15.82
CA GLU A 122 -24.35 3.52 -16.36
C GLU A 122 -23.56 2.22 -16.12
N ARG A 123 -24.25 1.10 -15.92
CA ARG A 123 -23.65 -0.18 -15.48
C ARG A 123 -22.50 -0.65 -16.37
N GLU A 124 -22.59 -0.44 -17.69
CA GLU A 124 -21.55 -0.79 -18.66
C GLU A 124 -20.28 0.06 -18.47
N SER A 125 -20.47 1.36 -18.22
CA SER A 125 -19.37 2.28 -17.88
C SER A 125 -18.71 1.96 -16.55
N VAL A 126 -19.46 1.46 -15.56
CA VAL A 126 -18.91 1.02 -14.26
C VAL A 126 -17.96 -0.16 -14.45
N ALA A 127 -18.32 -1.14 -15.26
CA ALA A 127 -17.45 -2.29 -15.54
C ALA A 127 -16.13 -1.87 -16.20
N SER A 128 -16.19 -0.97 -17.18
CA SER A 128 -15.00 -0.39 -17.82
C SER A 128 -14.13 0.36 -16.80
N LEU A 129 -14.71 1.25 -15.99
CA LEU A 129 -13.99 1.98 -14.95
C LEU A 129 -13.31 1.05 -13.95
N GLN A 130 -13.94 -0.08 -13.60
CA GLN A 130 -13.34 -1.06 -12.69
C GLN A 130 -12.14 -1.77 -13.31
N HIS A 131 -12.19 -2.11 -14.62
CA HIS A 131 -11.06 -2.67 -15.34
C HIS A 131 -9.89 -1.69 -15.40
N ASP A 132 -10.15 -0.44 -15.74
CA ASP A 132 -9.14 0.60 -15.81
C ASP A 132 -8.51 0.84 -14.42
N THR A 133 -9.34 0.94 -13.39
CA THR A 133 -8.87 1.10 -12.00
C THR A 133 -8.01 -0.09 -11.55
N LEU A 134 -8.35 -1.31 -11.97
CA LEU A 134 -7.55 -2.50 -11.67
C LEU A 134 -6.18 -2.41 -12.32
N ALA A 135 -6.10 -2.06 -13.59
CA ALA A 135 -4.84 -1.88 -14.33
C ALA A 135 -3.96 -0.80 -13.67
N LEU A 136 -4.54 0.35 -13.33
CA LEU A 136 -3.84 1.44 -12.63
C LEU A 136 -3.29 0.98 -11.27
N ARG A 137 -4.08 0.26 -10.47
CA ARG A 137 -3.64 -0.27 -9.16
C ARG A 137 -2.52 -1.30 -9.29
N GLN A 138 -2.58 -2.18 -10.29
CA GLN A 138 -1.52 -3.14 -10.55
C GLN A 138 -0.21 -2.43 -10.90
N ARG A 139 -0.26 -1.40 -11.75
CA ARG A 139 0.90 -0.58 -12.11
C ARG A 139 1.44 0.19 -10.90
N TYR A 140 0.56 0.78 -10.11
CA TYR A 140 0.91 1.46 -8.85
C TYR A 140 1.63 0.52 -7.87
N GLY A 141 1.16 -0.72 -7.73
CA GLY A 141 1.81 -1.73 -6.89
C GLY A 141 3.18 -2.17 -7.43
N LYS A 142 3.32 -2.36 -8.75
CA LYS A 142 4.61 -2.72 -9.39
C LYS A 142 5.68 -1.65 -9.17
N LEU A 143 5.31 -0.38 -9.23
CA LEU A 143 6.20 0.75 -8.97
C LEU A 143 6.50 0.95 -7.48
N ARG A 144 5.83 0.25 -6.59
CA ARG A 144 5.92 0.41 -5.12
C ARG A 144 5.56 1.82 -4.65
N CYS A 145 4.63 2.46 -5.37
CA CYS A 145 4.11 3.74 -4.93
C CYS A 145 3.51 3.65 -3.52
#